data_ba33dc8636b8f4b833dd65d7b14036bd
#
_entry.id   ba33dc8636b8f4b833dd65d7b14036bd
#
_cell.length_a   1.000
_cell.length_b   1.000
_cell.length_c   1.000
_cell.angle_alpha   90.00
_cell.angle_beta   90.00
_cell.angle_gamma   90.00
#
_symmetry.space_group_name_H-M   'P 1'
#
loop_
_entity.id
_entity.type
_entity.pdbx_description
1 polymer ?
#
loop_
_entity_poly.entity_id
_entity_poly.type
_entity_poly.pdbx_seq_one_letter_code
_entity_poly.pdbx_strand_id
1 'polypeptide(L)'
;MRKNILDILIISFCILFIIGKSDAQQSVSLTIEQAIAFGLGNSKSLHSSLMKVEYSDAKSSETSALLYPSLKFGGSYTRLSKVDPFQIGPFGQLMPQKVTVSPSVFDNYNMRLTLQQPLFTGLRLINSSKAASYSAQASEQDYQKDKTDLIYNVTNTYWSLFKAIEFKKVIDENVEQVKAHLKDVQNFFNQGMVTKNEVLKVEVQLSNVQV
;
A
#
# COMPACT_ATOMS: atom_id res chain seq x y z
N MET A 1 -41.06 9.99 40.04
CA MET A 1 -40.74 11.27 39.38
C MET A 1 -39.24 11.52 39.14
N ARG A 2 -38.33 11.07 39.98
CA ARG A 2 -36.87 11.32 39.78
C ARG A 2 -36.21 10.54 38.63
N LYS A 3 -36.70 9.34 38.25
CA LYS A 3 -36.15 8.55 37.17
C LYS A 3 -36.37 9.16 35.78
N ASN A 4 -37.53 9.72 35.54
CA ASN A 4 -37.87 10.28 34.20
C ASN A 4 -37.10 11.57 33.86
N ILE A 5 -36.62 12.31 34.88
CA ILE A 5 -35.82 13.53 34.67
C ILE A 5 -34.38 13.16 34.23
N LEU A 6 -33.84 12.08 34.77
CA LEU A 6 -32.50 11.61 34.40
C LEU A 6 -32.46 11.09 32.95
N ASP A 7 -33.50 10.36 32.54
CA ASP A 7 -33.62 9.83 31.18
C ASP A 7 -33.80 10.96 30.14
N ILE A 8 -34.55 12.00 30.47
CA ILE A 8 -34.71 13.19 29.62
C ILE A 8 -33.40 13.97 29.50
N LEU A 9 -32.61 14.07 30.57
CA LEU A 9 -31.30 14.72 30.57
C LEU A 9 -30.27 13.95 29.72
N ILE A 10 -30.30 12.61 29.77
CA ILE A 10 -29.40 11.76 28.96
C ILE A 10 -29.78 11.85 27.48
N ILE A 11 -31.07 11.84 27.14
CA ILE A 11 -31.54 11.99 25.76
C ILE A 11 -31.20 13.39 25.22
N SER A 12 -31.35 14.44 26.02
CA SER A 12 -30.97 15.81 25.64
C SER A 12 -29.45 15.95 25.43
N PHE A 13 -28.64 15.28 26.24
CA PHE A 13 -27.20 15.27 26.11
C PHE A 13 -26.73 14.50 24.86
N CYS A 14 -27.38 13.37 24.51
CA CYS A 14 -27.11 12.64 23.28
C CYS A 14 -27.46 13.43 22.00
N ILE A 15 -28.55 14.23 22.04
CA ILE A 15 -28.95 15.06 20.89
C ILE A 15 -27.97 16.21 20.66
N LEU A 16 -27.35 16.75 21.71
CA LEU A 16 -26.33 17.81 21.58
C LEU A 16 -25.01 17.30 20.95
N PHE A 17 -24.73 16.00 21.03
CA PHE A 17 -23.51 15.40 20.44
C PHE A 17 -23.64 15.06 18.95
N ILE A 18 -24.86 15.08 18.39
CA ILE A 18 -25.14 14.76 16.98
C ILE A 18 -25.02 16.00 16.07
N ILE A 19 -24.84 17.20 16.63
CA ILE A 19 -24.48 18.40 15.87
C ILE A 19 -22.97 18.34 15.58
N GLY A 20 -22.56 17.25 14.92
CA GLY A 20 -21.25 17.16 14.27
C GLY A 20 -21.20 18.25 13.22
N LYS A 21 -20.14 19.07 13.27
CA LYS A 21 -19.83 20.08 12.25
C LYS A 21 -19.88 19.40 10.88
N SER A 22 -20.92 19.72 10.10
CA SER A 22 -20.86 19.55 8.65
C SER A 22 -19.79 20.54 8.18
N ASP A 23 -18.55 20.09 8.01
CA ASP A 23 -17.59 20.82 7.23
C ASP A 23 -18.21 20.96 5.84
N ALA A 24 -18.77 22.12 5.56
CA ALA A 24 -19.19 22.49 4.22
C ALA A 24 -17.98 22.30 3.32
N GLN A 25 -18.13 21.49 2.28
CA GLN A 25 -17.11 21.20 1.26
C GLN A 25 -16.55 22.53 0.76
N GLN A 26 -15.40 22.95 1.34
CA GLN A 26 -14.67 24.09 0.80
C GLN A 26 -14.22 23.70 -0.60
N SER A 27 -14.67 24.44 -1.59
CA SER A 27 -14.16 24.33 -2.96
C SER A 27 -12.67 24.68 -2.94
N VAL A 28 -11.83 23.65 -2.92
CA VAL A 28 -10.37 23.83 -2.99
C VAL A 28 -10.01 24.06 -4.44
N SER A 29 -9.64 25.29 -4.78
CA SER A 29 -9.03 25.58 -6.08
C SER A 29 -7.57 25.12 -6.03
N LEU A 30 -7.28 23.96 -6.61
CA LEU A 30 -5.91 23.42 -6.76
C LEU A 30 -5.31 23.89 -8.09
N THR A 31 -4.08 24.40 -8.06
CA THR A 31 -3.29 24.52 -9.28
C THR A 31 -2.75 23.15 -9.70
N ILE A 32 -2.30 23.02 -10.95
CA ILE A 32 -1.76 21.76 -11.45
C ILE A 32 -0.50 21.33 -10.68
N GLU A 33 0.34 22.30 -10.28
CA GLU A 33 1.55 22.05 -9.49
C GLU A 33 1.19 21.51 -8.09
N GLN A 34 0.17 22.10 -7.47
CA GLN A 34 -0.34 21.65 -6.17
C GLN A 34 -0.95 20.24 -6.26
N ALA A 35 -1.69 19.96 -7.34
CA ALA A 35 -2.25 18.64 -7.57
C ALA A 35 -1.15 17.55 -7.74
N ILE A 36 -0.09 17.87 -8.49
CA ILE A 36 1.07 17.01 -8.68
C ILE A 36 1.80 16.79 -7.34
N ALA A 37 2.09 17.87 -6.61
CA ALA A 37 2.76 17.77 -5.30
C ALA A 37 1.96 16.94 -4.30
N PHE A 38 0.64 17.13 -4.25
CA PHE A 38 -0.26 16.33 -3.41
C PHE A 38 -0.28 14.85 -3.83
N GLY A 39 -0.32 14.59 -5.14
CA GLY A 39 -0.28 13.23 -5.69
C GLY A 39 1.02 12.51 -5.35
N LEU A 40 2.17 13.17 -5.52
CA LEU A 40 3.49 12.63 -5.18
C LEU A 40 3.63 12.34 -3.67
N GLY A 41 3.13 13.24 -2.82
CA GLY A 41 3.25 13.10 -1.36
C GLY A 41 2.32 12.03 -0.76
N ASN A 42 1.18 11.74 -1.41
CA ASN A 42 0.16 10.84 -0.84
C ASN A 42 0.00 9.52 -1.61
N SER A 43 0.76 9.28 -2.66
CA SER A 43 0.65 8.06 -3.47
C SER A 43 1.20 6.85 -2.74
N LYS A 44 0.32 5.94 -2.34
CA LYS A 44 0.70 4.65 -1.75
C LYS A 44 1.43 3.75 -2.75
N SER A 45 1.10 3.86 -4.03
CA SER A 45 1.77 3.11 -5.10
C SER A 45 3.23 3.55 -5.24
N LEU A 46 3.49 4.86 -5.26
CA LEU A 46 4.84 5.40 -5.35
C LEU A 46 5.67 5.05 -4.10
N HIS A 47 5.06 5.10 -2.91
CA HIS A 47 5.71 4.64 -1.68
C HIS A 47 6.06 3.15 -1.74
N SER A 48 5.17 2.30 -2.28
CA SER A 48 5.47 0.88 -2.48
C SER A 48 6.63 0.65 -3.46
N SER A 49 6.74 1.46 -4.52
CA SER A 49 7.87 1.40 -5.44
C SER A 49 9.18 1.82 -4.76
N LEU A 50 9.15 2.82 -3.89
CA LEU A 50 10.33 3.21 -3.09
C LEU A 50 10.79 2.08 -2.17
N MET A 51 9.86 1.40 -1.49
CA MET A 51 10.18 0.23 -0.64
C MET A 51 10.79 -0.93 -1.45
N LYS A 52 10.45 -1.08 -2.73
CA LYS A 52 11.10 -2.06 -3.62
C LYS A 52 12.54 -1.69 -3.93
N VAL A 53 12.86 -0.40 -4.08
CA VAL A 53 14.25 0.06 -4.21
C VAL A 53 15.04 -0.30 -2.97
N GLU A 54 14.56 0.06 -1.78
CA GLU A 54 15.22 -0.26 -0.51
C GLU A 54 15.42 -1.77 -0.32
N TYR A 55 14.42 -2.58 -0.68
CA TYR A 55 14.55 -4.03 -0.67
C TYR A 55 15.66 -4.52 -1.60
N SER A 56 15.74 -3.98 -2.83
CA SER A 56 16.73 -4.40 -3.83
C SER A 56 18.15 -3.99 -3.42
N ASP A 57 18.30 -2.82 -2.78
CA ASP A 57 19.57 -2.35 -2.22
C ASP A 57 20.02 -3.22 -1.05
N ALA A 58 19.12 -3.56 -0.14
CA ALA A 58 19.40 -4.48 0.96
C ALA A 58 19.79 -5.87 0.42
N LYS A 59 19.13 -6.35 -0.63
CA LYS A 59 19.46 -7.63 -1.30
C LYS A 59 20.81 -7.61 -2.00
N SER A 60 21.18 -6.48 -2.60
CA SER A 60 22.52 -6.26 -3.17
C SER A 60 23.60 -6.32 -2.08
N SER A 61 23.35 -5.67 -0.95
CA SER A 61 24.22 -5.67 0.23
C SER A 61 24.37 -7.08 0.83
N GLU A 62 23.26 -7.81 1.00
CA GLU A 62 23.25 -9.21 1.44
C GLU A 62 24.12 -10.10 0.53
N THR A 63 23.95 -9.95 -0.80
CA THR A 63 24.69 -10.75 -1.78
C THR A 63 26.19 -10.42 -1.74
N SER A 64 26.52 -9.14 -1.57
CA SER A 64 27.91 -8.69 -1.44
C SER A 64 28.55 -9.17 -0.14
N ALA A 65 27.78 -9.29 0.94
CA ALA A 65 28.24 -9.81 2.22
C ALA A 65 28.73 -11.27 2.14
N LEU A 66 28.25 -12.03 1.16
CA LEU A 66 28.73 -13.41 0.93
C LEU A 66 30.21 -13.50 0.49
N LEU A 67 30.82 -12.36 0.11
CA LEU A 67 32.25 -12.27 -0.18
C LEU A 67 33.11 -12.18 1.08
N TYR A 68 32.53 -11.85 2.24
CA TYR A 68 33.21 -11.69 3.51
C TYR A 68 33.15 -12.97 4.36
N PRO A 69 34.05 -13.09 5.39
CA PRO A 69 34.00 -14.20 6.33
C PRO A 69 32.68 -14.24 7.08
N SER A 70 32.08 -15.41 7.20
CA SER A 70 30.92 -15.65 8.05
C SER A 70 31.33 -16.35 9.35
N LEU A 71 30.92 -15.80 10.49
CA LEU A 71 31.12 -16.41 11.82
C LEU A 71 29.78 -16.93 12.31
N LYS A 72 29.73 -18.23 12.62
CA LYS A 72 28.56 -18.90 13.13
C LYS A 72 28.84 -19.50 14.50
N PHE A 73 27.99 -19.20 15.49
CA PHE A 73 27.97 -19.87 16.77
C PHE A 73 26.74 -20.77 16.85
N GLY A 74 26.95 -22.02 17.22
CA GLY A 74 25.88 -23.00 17.45
C GLY A 74 26.08 -23.68 18.78
N GLY A 75 24.99 -23.84 19.53
CA GLY A 75 24.96 -24.60 20.77
C GLY A 75 23.82 -25.60 20.76
N SER A 76 24.08 -26.83 21.21
CA SER A 76 23.03 -27.81 21.43
C SER A 76 23.23 -28.52 22.78
N TYR A 77 22.12 -28.76 23.46
CA TYR A 77 22.03 -29.58 24.64
C TYR A 77 21.09 -30.76 24.35
N THR A 78 21.60 -31.95 24.57
CA THR A 78 20.80 -33.18 24.39
C THR A 78 20.83 -34.00 25.66
N ARG A 79 19.67 -34.22 26.23
CA ARG A 79 19.52 -35.15 27.34
C ARG A 79 19.09 -36.53 26.81
N LEU A 80 19.93 -37.52 27.06
CA LEU A 80 19.66 -38.89 26.67
C LEU A 80 18.90 -39.61 27.79
N SER A 81 18.07 -40.57 27.41
CA SER A 81 17.45 -41.49 28.41
C SER A 81 18.51 -42.34 29.09
N LYS A 82 18.17 -42.81 30.30
CA LYS A 82 19.07 -43.69 31.04
C LYS A 82 19.29 -44.99 30.26
N VAL A 83 20.51 -45.21 29.82
CA VAL A 83 20.98 -46.46 29.20
C VAL A 83 21.99 -47.07 30.17
N ASP A 84 21.82 -48.35 30.51
CA ASP A 84 22.75 -49.00 31.38
C ASP A 84 24.15 -49.05 30.75
N PRO A 85 25.23 -48.83 31.54
CA PRO A 85 26.58 -48.88 31.02
C PRO A 85 26.89 -50.22 30.36
N PHE A 86 27.49 -50.17 29.17
CA PHE A 86 27.93 -51.41 28.53
C PHE A 86 29.13 -51.97 29.28
N GLN A 87 28.94 -53.16 29.84
CA GLN A 87 29.93 -53.89 30.67
C GLN A 87 30.29 -55.22 30.03
N ILE A 88 31.56 -55.55 30.07
CA ILE A 88 32.08 -56.83 29.58
C ILE A 88 32.63 -57.62 30.78
N GLY A 89 32.36 -58.96 30.82
CA GLY A 89 32.81 -59.84 31.84
C GLY A 89 31.76 -60.14 32.96
N PRO A 90 32.05 -60.98 33.89
CA PRO A 90 33.33 -61.69 34.17
C PRO A 90 33.61 -62.85 33.20
N PHE A 91 34.89 -63.01 32.80
CA PHE A 91 35.33 -64.20 32.02
C PHE A 91 36.24 -65.07 32.85
N GLY A 92 35.66 -65.79 33.79
CA GLY A 92 36.34 -66.76 34.69
C GLY A 92 37.53 -66.15 35.46
N GLN A 93 38.64 -66.88 35.56
CA GLN A 93 39.83 -66.44 36.30
C GLN A 93 40.64 -65.33 35.54
N LEU A 94 40.45 -65.15 34.22
CA LEU A 94 41.16 -64.19 33.43
C LEU A 94 40.64 -62.76 33.61
N MET A 95 39.31 -62.60 33.90
CA MET A 95 38.67 -61.30 34.21
C MET A 95 37.58 -61.50 35.26
N PRO A 96 37.94 -61.49 36.55
CA PRO A 96 36.99 -61.82 37.63
C PRO A 96 35.97 -60.68 37.89
N GLN A 97 36.19 -59.49 37.33
CA GLN A 97 35.32 -58.32 37.53
C GLN A 97 34.74 -57.84 36.18
N LYS A 98 33.52 -57.30 36.26
CA LYS A 98 32.91 -56.61 35.13
C LYS A 98 33.68 -55.28 34.83
N VAL A 99 34.05 -55.09 33.58
CA VAL A 99 34.71 -53.82 33.12
C VAL A 99 33.69 -53.03 32.34
N THR A 100 33.46 -51.78 32.75
CA THR A 100 32.63 -50.84 32.03
C THR A 100 33.38 -50.33 30.81
N VAL A 101 32.89 -50.68 29.61
CA VAL A 101 33.50 -50.29 28.34
C VAL A 101 32.98 -48.91 27.86
N SER A 102 31.72 -48.62 28.11
CA SER A 102 31.10 -47.34 27.77
C SER A 102 30.31 -46.83 28.96
N PRO A 103 30.65 -45.68 29.53
CA PRO A 103 29.87 -45.06 30.59
C PRO A 103 28.54 -44.52 30.03
N SER A 104 27.51 -44.49 30.86
CA SER A 104 26.24 -43.86 30.51
C SER A 104 26.42 -42.33 30.56
N VAL A 105 26.22 -41.69 29.40
CA VAL A 105 26.23 -40.23 29.29
C VAL A 105 24.81 -39.73 29.23
N PHE A 106 24.38 -38.94 30.22
CA PHE A 106 23.01 -38.40 30.29
C PHE A 106 22.88 -37.04 29.63
N ASP A 107 23.87 -36.21 29.78
CA ASP A 107 23.84 -34.84 29.33
C ASP A 107 24.97 -34.61 28.33
N ASN A 108 24.61 -34.19 27.15
CA ASN A 108 25.55 -33.89 26.07
C ASN A 108 25.42 -32.40 25.70
N TYR A 109 26.48 -31.64 25.92
CA TYR A 109 26.63 -30.24 25.54
C TYR A 109 27.56 -30.14 24.35
N ASN A 110 27.09 -29.56 23.27
CA ASN A 110 27.91 -29.28 22.09
C ASN A 110 27.89 -27.78 21.80
N MET A 111 29.07 -27.16 21.85
CA MET A 111 29.27 -25.75 21.46
C MET A 111 30.23 -25.72 20.29
N ARG A 112 29.85 -24.99 19.20
CA ARG A 112 30.65 -24.90 18.00
C ARG A 112 30.72 -23.47 17.52
N LEU A 113 31.93 -22.98 17.32
CA LEU A 113 32.23 -21.72 16.64
C LEU A 113 32.83 -22.06 15.28
N THR A 114 32.22 -21.58 14.21
CA THR A 114 32.66 -21.86 12.84
C THR A 114 32.91 -20.54 12.11
N LEU A 115 34.15 -20.34 11.65
CA LEU A 115 34.53 -19.27 10.74
C LEU A 115 34.67 -19.86 9.33
N GLN A 116 33.93 -19.31 8.38
CA GLN A 116 33.94 -19.76 6.99
C GLN A 116 34.23 -18.58 6.05
N GLN A 117 35.30 -18.68 5.26
CA GLN A 117 35.70 -17.71 4.24
C GLN A 117 35.81 -18.40 2.87
N PRO A 118 34.99 -18.01 1.88
CA PRO A 118 35.18 -18.47 0.51
C PRO A 118 36.45 -17.82 -0.09
N LEU A 119 37.45 -18.59 -0.44
CA LEU A 119 38.68 -18.07 -1.05
C LEU A 119 38.55 -17.98 -2.57
N PHE A 120 37.94 -18.97 -3.21
CA PHE A 120 37.72 -19.01 -4.64
C PHE A 120 36.44 -19.80 -4.99
N THR A 121 35.58 -19.20 -5.81
CA THR A 121 34.28 -19.79 -6.21
C THR A 121 34.05 -19.71 -7.72
N GLY A 122 35.16 -19.68 -8.52
CA GLY A 122 35.07 -19.54 -9.97
C GLY A 122 34.34 -18.27 -10.43
N LEU A 123 34.58 -17.13 -9.74
CA LEU A 123 33.94 -15.82 -9.99
C LEU A 123 32.43 -15.78 -9.74
N ARG A 124 31.79 -16.88 -9.30
CA ARG A 124 30.36 -16.97 -9.10
C ARG A 124 29.84 -15.91 -8.13
N LEU A 125 30.48 -15.75 -6.96
CA LEU A 125 30.06 -14.77 -5.96
C LEU A 125 30.24 -13.32 -6.43
N ILE A 126 31.33 -13.04 -7.14
CA ILE A 126 31.61 -11.70 -7.70
C ILE A 126 30.54 -11.34 -8.73
N ASN A 127 30.25 -12.26 -9.66
CA ASN A 127 29.23 -12.02 -10.68
C ASN A 127 27.82 -11.95 -10.11
N SER A 128 27.51 -12.75 -9.06
CA SER A 128 26.24 -12.67 -8.34
C SER A 128 26.07 -11.31 -7.65
N SER A 129 27.13 -10.79 -6.99
CA SER A 129 27.11 -9.45 -6.38
C SER A 129 26.88 -8.35 -7.43
N LYS A 130 27.57 -8.43 -8.59
CA LYS A 130 27.34 -7.48 -9.70
C LYS A 130 25.91 -7.56 -10.24
N ALA A 131 25.39 -8.77 -10.44
CA ALA A 131 24.01 -8.96 -10.90
C ALA A 131 22.99 -8.36 -9.91
N ALA A 132 23.20 -8.54 -8.61
CA ALA A 132 22.36 -7.94 -7.57
C ALA A 132 22.43 -6.40 -7.57
N SER A 133 23.63 -5.83 -7.79
CA SER A 133 23.81 -4.38 -7.92
C SER A 133 23.08 -3.82 -9.15
N TYR A 134 23.15 -4.48 -10.31
CA TYR A 134 22.38 -4.06 -11.49
C TYR A 134 20.87 -4.20 -11.29
N SER A 135 20.43 -5.22 -10.54
CA SER A 135 19.01 -5.37 -10.17
C SER A 135 18.53 -4.21 -9.27
N ALA A 136 19.38 -3.75 -8.35
CA ALA A 136 19.06 -2.58 -7.52
C ALA A 136 18.95 -1.31 -8.37
N GLN A 137 19.89 -1.09 -9.31
CA GLN A 137 19.81 0.02 -10.26
C GLN A 137 18.56 -0.04 -11.14
N ALA A 138 18.16 -1.23 -11.59
CA ALA A 138 16.92 -1.40 -12.36
C ALA A 138 15.70 -1.01 -11.54
N SER A 139 15.64 -1.42 -10.25
CA SER A 139 14.54 -1.04 -9.36
C SER A 139 14.46 0.49 -9.14
N GLU A 140 15.60 1.18 -9.09
CA GLU A 140 15.64 2.65 -9.03
C GLU A 140 15.05 3.28 -10.30
N GLN A 141 15.37 2.74 -11.49
CA GLN A 141 14.79 3.24 -12.74
C GLN A 141 13.28 2.96 -12.82
N ASP A 142 12.82 1.83 -12.30
CA ASP A 142 11.40 1.51 -12.22
C ASP A 142 10.66 2.52 -11.30
N TYR A 143 11.26 2.91 -10.18
CA TYR A 143 10.72 3.96 -9.32
C TYR A 143 10.62 5.31 -10.03
N GLN A 144 11.64 5.71 -10.78
CA GLN A 144 11.62 6.97 -11.55
C GLN A 144 10.55 6.94 -12.66
N LYS A 145 10.36 5.78 -13.29
CA LYS A 145 9.28 5.56 -14.25
C LYS A 145 7.92 5.71 -13.57
N ASP A 146 7.67 5.01 -12.45
CA ASP A 146 6.40 5.08 -11.71
C ASP A 146 6.08 6.50 -11.26
N LYS A 147 7.10 7.27 -10.86
CA LYS A 147 6.98 8.69 -10.52
C LYS A 147 6.53 9.53 -11.73
N THR A 148 7.13 9.29 -12.89
CA THR A 148 6.77 9.98 -14.13
C THR A 148 5.36 9.64 -14.57
N ASP A 149 4.99 8.36 -14.51
CA ASP A 149 3.65 7.87 -14.84
C ASP A 149 2.59 8.49 -13.91
N LEU A 150 2.90 8.64 -12.63
CA LEU A 150 2.01 9.30 -11.68
C LEU A 150 1.80 10.77 -12.04
N ILE A 151 2.87 11.51 -12.35
CA ILE A 151 2.78 12.93 -12.78
C ILE A 151 1.91 13.05 -14.04
N TYR A 152 2.12 12.18 -15.01
CA TYR A 152 1.34 12.15 -16.25
C TYR A 152 -0.15 11.88 -15.97
N ASN A 153 -0.46 10.90 -15.13
CA ASN A 153 -1.84 10.56 -14.79
C ASN A 153 -2.55 11.69 -14.03
N VAL A 154 -1.88 12.32 -13.07
CA VAL A 154 -2.42 13.48 -12.34
C VAL A 154 -2.69 14.63 -13.30
N THR A 155 -1.74 14.92 -14.20
CA THR A 155 -1.88 15.98 -15.21
C THR A 155 -3.07 15.74 -16.13
N ASN A 156 -3.21 14.53 -16.67
CA ASN A 156 -4.33 14.17 -17.54
C ASN A 156 -5.68 14.27 -16.82
N THR A 157 -5.74 13.78 -15.58
CA THR A 157 -6.97 13.82 -14.78
C THR A 157 -7.35 15.28 -14.46
N TYR A 158 -6.38 16.11 -14.12
CA TYR A 158 -6.59 17.55 -13.87
C TYR A 158 -7.21 18.25 -15.09
N TRP A 159 -6.62 18.07 -16.27
CA TRP A 159 -7.13 18.67 -17.50
C TRP A 159 -8.48 18.08 -17.94
N SER A 160 -8.72 16.80 -17.67
CA SER A 160 -10.03 16.21 -17.92
C SER A 160 -11.11 16.79 -17.03
N LEU A 161 -10.81 17.03 -15.75
CA LEU A 161 -11.70 17.69 -14.80
C LEU A 161 -11.96 19.15 -15.24
N PHE A 162 -10.90 19.88 -15.61
CA PHE A 162 -11.02 21.25 -16.09
C PHE A 162 -11.95 21.35 -17.32
N LYS A 163 -11.74 20.47 -18.32
CA LYS A 163 -12.62 20.38 -19.49
C LYS A 163 -14.07 20.10 -19.12
N ALA A 164 -14.30 19.20 -18.16
CA ALA A 164 -15.66 18.88 -17.72
C ALA A 164 -16.35 20.07 -17.05
N ILE A 165 -15.61 20.83 -16.24
CA ILE A 165 -16.12 22.06 -15.60
C ILE A 165 -16.47 23.12 -16.63
N GLU A 166 -15.58 23.36 -17.59
CA GLU A 166 -15.83 24.35 -18.66
C GLU A 166 -16.98 23.89 -19.57
N PHE A 167 -17.06 22.62 -19.91
CA PHE A 167 -18.17 22.07 -20.68
C PHE A 167 -19.50 22.24 -19.94
N LYS A 168 -19.52 22.01 -18.63
CA LYS A 168 -20.71 22.27 -17.81
C LYS A 168 -21.18 23.72 -17.92
N LYS A 169 -20.26 24.70 -17.87
CA LYS A 169 -20.62 26.12 -18.04
C LYS A 169 -21.31 26.38 -19.37
N VAL A 170 -20.77 25.82 -20.45
CA VAL A 170 -21.36 25.95 -21.78
C VAL A 170 -22.78 25.38 -21.84
N ILE A 171 -23.00 24.22 -21.19
CA ILE A 171 -24.33 23.63 -21.11
C ILE A 171 -25.26 24.50 -20.26
N ASP A 172 -24.81 24.98 -19.10
CA ASP A 172 -25.60 25.86 -18.25
C ASP A 172 -26.02 27.17 -19.00
N GLU A 173 -25.11 27.77 -19.76
CA GLU A 173 -25.39 28.93 -20.62
C GLU A 173 -26.42 28.59 -21.73
N ASN A 174 -26.29 27.43 -22.37
CA ASN A 174 -27.24 26.98 -23.40
C ASN A 174 -28.64 26.75 -22.82
N VAL A 175 -28.73 26.15 -21.61
CA VAL A 175 -30.02 26.01 -20.90
C VAL A 175 -30.66 27.35 -20.65
N GLU A 176 -29.91 28.38 -20.19
CA GLU A 176 -30.45 29.73 -19.97
C GLU A 176 -30.88 30.41 -21.27
N GLN A 177 -30.14 30.20 -22.36
CA GLN A 177 -30.51 30.69 -23.68
C GLN A 177 -31.84 30.07 -24.16
N VAL A 178 -32.00 28.74 -24.05
CA VAL A 178 -33.24 28.06 -24.45
C VAL A 178 -34.42 28.46 -23.56
N LYS A 179 -34.19 28.67 -22.24
CA LYS A 179 -35.23 29.22 -21.34
C LYS A 179 -35.68 30.63 -21.76
N ALA A 180 -34.75 31.51 -22.09
CA ALA A 180 -35.08 32.85 -22.59
C ALA A 180 -35.91 32.77 -23.87
N HIS A 181 -35.46 31.91 -24.81
CA HIS A 181 -36.21 31.69 -26.07
C HIS A 181 -37.62 31.14 -25.82
N LEU A 182 -37.78 30.18 -24.89
CA LEU A 182 -39.09 29.68 -24.48
C LEU A 182 -40.02 30.78 -23.99
N LYS A 183 -39.48 31.67 -23.15
CA LYS A 183 -40.22 32.82 -22.62
C LYS A 183 -40.68 33.79 -23.75
N ASP A 184 -39.84 34.03 -24.74
CA ASP A 184 -40.16 34.90 -25.88
C ASP A 184 -41.27 34.25 -26.72
N VAL A 185 -41.16 32.94 -27.03
CA VAL A 185 -42.16 32.19 -27.80
C VAL A 185 -43.51 32.11 -27.06
N GLN A 186 -43.52 31.98 -25.73
CA GLN A 186 -44.72 32.06 -24.89
C GLN A 186 -45.38 33.43 -24.96
N ASN A 187 -44.58 34.53 -24.93
CA ASN A 187 -45.10 35.88 -25.09
C ASN A 187 -45.75 36.08 -26.46
N PHE A 188 -45.12 35.61 -27.54
CA PHE A 188 -45.70 35.65 -28.90
C PHE A 188 -46.98 34.84 -29.03
N PHE A 189 -47.02 33.67 -28.36
CA PHE A 189 -48.23 32.85 -28.32
C PHE A 189 -49.38 33.58 -27.62
N ASN A 190 -49.13 34.22 -26.49
CA ASN A 190 -50.11 35.01 -25.78
C ASN A 190 -50.67 36.21 -26.57
N GLN A 191 -49.83 36.73 -27.54
CA GLN A 191 -50.23 37.76 -28.47
C GLN A 191 -50.86 37.21 -29.78
N GLY A 192 -51.03 35.88 -29.90
CA GLY A 192 -51.62 35.25 -31.11
C GLY A 192 -50.67 35.18 -32.32
N MET A 193 -49.37 35.49 -32.16
CA MET A 193 -48.40 35.53 -33.24
C MET A 193 -47.81 34.20 -33.63
N VAL A 194 -47.85 33.20 -32.75
CA VAL A 194 -47.34 31.83 -32.98
C VAL A 194 -48.35 30.80 -32.49
N THR A 195 -48.19 29.56 -32.98
CA THR A 195 -49.07 28.45 -32.61
C THR A 195 -48.60 27.79 -31.35
N LYS A 196 -49.52 27.07 -30.67
CA LYS A 196 -49.16 26.25 -29.49
C LYS A 196 -48.12 25.18 -29.82
N ASN A 197 -48.11 24.71 -31.06
CA ASN A 197 -47.10 23.71 -31.48
C ASN A 197 -45.69 24.25 -31.43
N GLU A 198 -45.48 25.55 -31.74
CA GLU A 198 -44.16 26.17 -31.62
C GLU A 198 -43.69 26.27 -30.15
N VAL A 199 -44.60 26.57 -29.21
CA VAL A 199 -44.26 26.53 -27.76
C VAL A 199 -43.83 25.16 -27.36
N LEU A 200 -44.60 24.08 -27.70
CA LEU A 200 -44.28 22.71 -27.36
C LEU A 200 -42.92 22.25 -27.93
N LYS A 201 -42.58 22.67 -29.15
CA LYS A 201 -41.27 22.36 -29.74
C LYS A 201 -40.11 22.91 -28.89
N VAL A 202 -40.20 24.16 -28.42
CA VAL A 202 -39.16 24.78 -27.59
C VAL A 202 -39.14 24.17 -26.19
N GLU A 203 -40.28 23.75 -25.61
CA GLU A 203 -40.34 23.01 -24.35
C GLU A 203 -39.63 21.65 -24.46
N VAL A 204 -39.83 20.91 -25.55
CA VAL A 204 -39.11 19.66 -25.83
C VAL A 204 -37.60 19.94 -25.99
N GLN A 205 -37.24 21.01 -26.72
CA GLN A 205 -35.84 21.40 -26.87
C GLN A 205 -35.18 21.72 -25.48
N LEU A 206 -35.89 22.43 -24.63
CA LEU A 206 -35.40 22.72 -23.24
C LEU A 206 -35.20 21.41 -22.49
N SER A 207 -36.14 20.50 -22.53
CA SER A 207 -36.05 19.20 -21.87
C SER A 207 -34.82 18.40 -22.35
N ASN A 208 -34.56 18.43 -23.67
CA ASN A 208 -33.44 17.71 -24.28
C ASN A 208 -32.05 18.30 -23.89
N VAL A 209 -31.98 19.59 -23.59
CA VAL A 209 -30.73 20.25 -23.16
C VAL A 209 -30.47 20.06 -21.66
N GLN A 210 -31.53 19.77 -20.87
CA GLN A 210 -31.43 19.57 -19.42
C GLN A 210 -31.05 18.13 -19.02
N VAL A 211 -31.13 17.17 -19.94
CA VAL A 211 -30.76 15.74 -19.75
C VAL A 211 -29.28 15.52 -20.05
#